data_48e448e948b69f888cb3daa2318e41b4
#
_entry.id   48e448e948b69f888cb3daa2318e41b4
#
_cell.length_a   1.000
_cell.length_b   1.000
_cell.length_c   1.000
_cell.angle_alpha   90.00
_cell.angle_beta   90.00
_cell.angle_gamma   90.00
#
_symmetry.space_group_name_H-M   'P 1'
#
loop_
_entity.id
_entity.type
_entity.pdbx_description
1 polymer ?
#
loop_
_entity_poly.entity_id
_entity_poly.type
_entity_poly.pdbx_seq_one_letter_code
_entity_poly.pdbx_strand_id
1 'polypeptide(L)'
;MHLLIKWYYGYKNLWDELIIFSLLNRADERFSPNKISIECWDEKWLENRILKHKDFLIPWIIKKLNFIPRPNWKEKIQICLWMKRNLYDYIIFWWWEVIDESRDFLHRGWNLFFQYRWTIKNWLAAIVGGLGTNKKWWTAFLQNFLVKNVNIIILRDQNSFELTKKILEQDWQNREEKAEYDWDLTLSLLEETKEIFTEEKIKSKRDPYYLVNYSPLCNKEKSFKLIRKFADSHKDLQPIYIACNKSEDEKFFKDIQEILPNCEIFDRTQANIAETLKLFYFAKWGIWARLHFLYILKFFGKEFIQLHDSHKIQVNLSDLDSQQK
;
A
#
# COMPACT_ATOMS: atom_id res chain seq x y z
N MET A 1 -19.58 16.83 -5.01
CA MET A 1 -19.39 15.76 -4.01
C MET A 1 -18.09 15.99 -3.26
N HIS A 2 -18.11 15.89 -1.95
CA HIS A 2 -16.92 15.96 -1.08
C HIS A 2 -16.55 14.54 -0.63
N LEU A 3 -15.38 14.08 -1.07
CA LEU A 3 -14.84 12.75 -0.79
C LEU A 3 -13.88 12.79 0.41
N LEU A 4 -13.98 11.82 1.30
CA LEU A 4 -12.98 11.57 2.34
C LEU A 4 -12.22 10.28 2.03
N ILE A 5 -10.90 10.35 1.98
CA ILE A 5 -10.01 9.19 1.91
C ILE A 5 -9.38 8.98 3.28
N LYS A 6 -9.56 7.79 3.82
CA LYS A 6 -9.06 7.43 5.15
C LYS A 6 -8.03 6.32 5.06
N TRP A 7 -6.81 6.62 5.52
CA TRP A 7 -5.75 5.64 5.65
C TRP A 7 -4.56 6.12 6.51
N TYR A 8 -3.57 5.23 6.61
CA TYR A 8 -2.30 5.39 7.32
C TYR A 8 -1.27 6.27 6.58
N TYR A 9 -1.71 7.33 5.89
CA TYR A 9 -0.80 8.20 5.15
C TYR A 9 0.07 9.06 6.06
N GLY A 10 1.31 9.32 5.62
CA GLY A 10 2.26 10.13 6.38
C GLY A 10 3.28 9.36 7.21
N TYR A 11 3.28 8.01 7.16
CA TYR A 11 4.30 7.17 7.81
C TYR A 11 5.61 7.02 7.02
N LYS A 12 5.74 7.72 5.90
CA LYS A 12 6.94 7.68 5.04
C LYS A 12 7.23 6.29 4.46
N ASN A 13 6.19 5.52 4.18
CA ASN A 13 6.26 4.22 3.53
C ASN A 13 6.03 4.41 2.02
N LEU A 14 6.96 3.94 1.19
CA LEU A 14 6.87 4.07 -0.27
C LEU A 14 5.57 3.49 -0.83
N TRP A 15 5.14 2.34 -0.30
CA TRP A 15 3.96 1.68 -0.81
C TRP A 15 2.68 2.48 -0.55
N ASP A 16 2.54 3.06 0.64
CA ASP A 16 1.41 3.93 0.95
C ASP A 16 1.41 5.17 0.05
N GLU A 17 2.59 5.65 -0.36
CA GLU A 17 2.72 6.75 -1.31
C GLU A 17 2.24 6.34 -2.71
N LEU A 18 2.65 5.18 -3.22
CA LEU A 18 2.19 4.69 -4.53
C LEU A 18 0.68 4.47 -4.54
N ILE A 19 0.15 3.90 -3.48
CA ILE A 19 -1.29 3.67 -3.33
C ILE A 19 -2.09 4.97 -3.35
N ILE A 20 -1.66 6.01 -2.63
CA ILE A 20 -2.43 7.26 -2.59
C ILE A 20 -2.53 7.90 -3.98
N PHE A 21 -1.47 7.84 -4.78
CA PHE A 21 -1.50 8.37 -6.14
C PHE A 21 -2.49 7.61 -7.02
N SER A 22 -2.42 6.29 -7.04
CA SER A 22 -3.35 5.45 -7.80
C SER A 22 -4.79 5.63 -7.33
N LEU A 23 -5.00 5.69 -6.01
CA LEU A 23 -6.33 5.86 -5.43
C LEU A 23 -6.94 7.23 -5.76
N LEU A 24 -6.14 8.28 -5.77
CA LEU A 24 -6.59 9.63 -6.12
C LEU A 24 -7.05 9.72 -7.58
N ASN A 25 -6.27 9.15 -8.51
CA ASN A 25 -6.64 9.12 -9.93
C ASN A 25 -7.94 8.36 -10.13
N ARG A 26 -8.05 7.15 -9.58
CA ARG A 26 -9.27 6.33 -9.69
C ARG A 26 -10.48 6.95 -9.00
N ALA A 27 -10.28 7.60 -7.86
CA ALA A 27 -11.37 8.29 -7.17
C ALA A 27 -11.88 9.48 -7.99
N ASP A 28 -11.02 10.18 -8.70
CA ASP A 28 -11.43 11.26 -9.59
C ASP A 28 -12.18 10.75 -10.82
N GLU A 29 -11.67 9.72 -11.47
CA GLU A 29 -12.29 9.07 -12.63
C GLU A 29 -13.70 8.54 -12.28
N ARG A 30 -13.81 7.85 -11.15
CA ARG A 30 -15.04 7.17 -10.77
C ARG A 30 -16.11 8.09 -10.19
N PHE A 31 -15.71 9.05 -9.37
CA PHE A 31 -16.63 9.86 -8.57
C PHE A 31 -16.66 11.32 -8.97
N SER A 32 -15.71 11.81 -9.75
CA SER A 32 -15.58 13.22 -10.15
C SER A 32 -15.84 14.20 -9.00
N PRO A 33 -15.16 14.05 -7.85
CA PRO A 33 -15.43 14.87 -6.67
C PRO A 33 -15.02 16.33 -6.89
N ASN A 34 -15.73 17.25 -6.23
CA ASN A 34 -15.35 18.67 -6.22
C ASN A 34 -14.26 18.95 -5.17
N LYS A 35 -14.19 18.11 -4.13
CA LYS A 35 -13.23 18.22 -3.04
C LYS A 35 -12.86 16.84 -2.55
N ILE A 36 -11.56 16.63 -2.25
CA ILE A 36 -11.03 15.39 -1.68
C ILE A 36 -10.30 15.75 -0.40
N SER A 37 -10.77 15.22 0.74
CA SER A 37 -10.05 15.31 2.00
C SER A 37 -9.29 14.02 2.25
N ILE A 38 -8.04 14.13 2.68
CA ILE A 38 -7.18 12.99 3.01
C ILE A 38 -6.84 13.05 4.50
N GLU A 39 -7.27 12.03 5.26
CA GLU A 39 -6.90 11.89 6.66
C GLU A 39 -5.47 11.33 6.75
N CYS A 40 -4.56 12.04 7.41
CA CYS A 40 -3.15 11.65 7.50
C CYS A 40 -2.52 11.98 8.86
N TRP A 41 -1.34 11.41 9.13
CA TRP A 41 -0.60 11.65 10.37
C TRP A 41 0.23 12.93 10.33
N ASP A 42 0.86 13.19 9.19
CA ASP A 42 1.70 14.37 8.95
C ASP A 42 1.22 15.04 7.68
N GLU A 43 0.36 16.04 7.85
CA GLU A 43 -0.27 16.78 6.76
C GLU A 43 0.77 17.48 5.88
N LYS A 44 1.69 18.18 6.53
CA LYS A 44 2.71 18.97 5.81
C LYS A 44 3.64 18.05 4.99
N TRP A 45 4.03 16.92 5.59
CA TRP A 45 4.87 15.97 4.88
C TRP A 45 4.14 15.37 3.68
N LEU A 46 2.88 14.93 3.86
CA LEU A 46 2.11 14.31 2.77
C LEU A 46 1.80 15.33 1.67
N GLU A 47 1.40 16.55 2.02
CA GLU A 47 1.16 17.62 1.08
C GLU A 47 2.41 17.90 0.25
N ASN A 48 3.55 18.15 0.88
CA ASN A 48 4.82 18.36 0.19
C ASN A 48 5.19 17.18 -0.69
N ARG A 49 4.92 15.97 -0.24
CA ARG A 49 5.22 14.75 -0.98
C ARG A 49 4.36 14.64 -2.23
N ILE A 50 3.06 14.88 -2.12
CA ILE A 50 2.13 14.89 -3.26
C ILE A 50 2.49 16.00 -4.25
N LEU A 51 2.75 17.22 -3.79
CA LEU A 51 3.14 18.33 -4.65
C LEU A 51 4.47 18.07 -5.38
N LYS A 52 5.44 17.43 -4.71
CA LYS A 52 6.72 17.03 -5.32
C LYS A 52 6.54 16.01 -6.45
N HIS A 53 5.48 15.22 -6.40
CA HIS A 53 5.20 14.10 -7.32
C HIS A 53 3.90 14.29 -8.09
N LYS A 54 3.50 15.54 -8.29
CA LYS A 54 2.26 15.90 -8.99
C LYS A 54 2.13 15.30 -10.39
N ASP A 55 3.24 14.95 -11.03
CA ASP A 55 3.26 14.37 -12.37
C ASP A 55 2.62 12.97 -12.44
N PHE A 56 2.46 12.31 -11.28
CA PHE A 56 1.69 11.05 -11.15
C PHE A 56 0.19 11.27 -10.92
N LEU A 57 -0.27 12.52 -10.88
CA LEU A 57 -1.68 12.85 -10.67
C LEU A 57 -2.26 13.57 -11.86
N ILE A 58 -3.52 13.32 -12.12
CA ILE A 58 -4.30 14.11 -13.04
C ILE A 58 -4.26 15.59 -12.57
N PRO A 59 -3.87 16.55 -13.42
CA PRO A 59 -3.48 17.91 -12.97
C PRO A 59 -4.54 18.65 -12.14
N TRP A 60 -5.83 18.40 -12.40
CA TRP A 60 -6.91 19.09 -11.66
C TRP A 60 -7.19 18.49 -10.28
N ILE A 61 -6.72 17.27 -9.99
CA ILE A 61 -6.89 16.63 -8.67
C ILE A 61 -6.24 17.48 -7.59
N ILE A 62 -5.05 18.00 -7.83
CA ILE A 62 -4.27 18.78 -6.86
C ILE A 62 -5.08 19.92 -6.28
N LYS A 63 -5.87 20.61 -7.12
CA LYS A 63 -6.70 21.75 -6.70
C LYS A 63 -7.86 21.34 -5.79
N LYS A 64 -8.23 20.07 -5.79
CA LYS A 64 -9.33 19.50 -4.97
C LYS A 64 -8.87 18.97 -3.63
N LEU A 65 -7.54 18.79 -3.43
CA LEU A 65 -6.99 18.16 -2.23
C LEU A 65 -7.08 19.05 -1.00
N ASN A 66 -7.39 18.43 0.12
CA ASN A 66 -7.39 19.01 1.44
C ASN A 66 -6.88 17.98 2.43
N PHE A 67 -5.77 18.27 3.10
CA PHE A 67 -5.16 17.39 4.07
C PHE A 67 -5.74 17.68 5.45
N ILE A 68 -6.12 16.64 6.17
CA ILE A 68 -6.73 16.77 7.49
C ILE A 68 -6.01 15.88 8.49
N PRO A 69 -5.75 16.38 9.71
CA PRO A 69 -5.12 15.59 10.74
C PRO A 69 -6.00 14.39 11.11
N ARG A 70 -5.34 13.32 11.49
CA ARG A 70 -6.05 12.20 12.07
C ARG A 70 -6.72 12.62 13.38
N PRO A 71 -8.02 12.42 13.54
CA PRO A 71 -8.71 12.85 14.74
C PRO A 71 -8.14 12.16 15.99
N ASN A 72 -7.91 12.93 17.03
CA ASN A 72 -7.53 12.42 18.35
C ASN A 72 -8.73 11.66 19.00
N TRP A 73 -8.50 11.03 20.14
CA TRP A 73 -9.55 10.22 20.78
C TRP A 73 -10.80 11.03 21.18
N LYS A 74 -10.64 12.29 21.61
CA LYS A 74 -11.77 13.18 21.98
C LYS A 74 -12.59 13.55 20.74
N GLU A 75 -11.92 13.88 19.64
CA GLU A 75 -12.56 14.16 18.36
C GLU A 75 -13.29 12.92 17.81
N LYS A 76 -12.70 11.72 17.98
CA LYS A 76 -13.37 10.47 17.62
C LYS A 76 -14.66 10.27 18.40
N ILE A 77 -14.66 10.54 19.71
CA ILE A 77 -15.88 10.50 20.55
C ILE A 77 -16.90 11.53 20.05
N GLN A 78 -16.47 12.75 19.74
CA GLN A 78 -17.38 13.80 19.22
C GLN A 78 -17.95 13.39 17.83
N ILE A 79 -17.16 12.78 16.98
CA ILE A 79 -17.64 12.19 15.72
C ILE A 79 -18.65 11.08 16.01
N CYS A 80 -18.39 10.22 17.00
CA CYS A 80 -19.30 9.15 17.42
C CYS A 80 -20.60 9.69 18.04
N LEU A 81 -20.55 10.80 18.78
CA LEU A 81 -21.70 11.39 19.49
C LEU A 81 -22.55 12.37 18.65
N TRP A 82 -22.45 12.34 17.32
CA TRP A 82 -23.30 13.15 16.43
C TRP A 82 -22.92 14.62 16.25
N MET A 83 -21.84 15.09 16.83
CA MET A 83 -21.50 16.51 16.81
C MET A 83 -20.97 17.03 15.47
N LYS A 84 -20.51 16.13 14.58
CA LYS A 84 -20.00 16.49 13.24
C LYS A 84 -20.65 15.61 12.17
N ARG A 85 -21.90 15.91 11.86
CA ARG A 85 -22.66 15.24 10.77
C ARG A 85 -22.38 15.89 9.42
N ASN A 86 -22.40 15.06 8.37
CA ASN A 86 -22.47 15.48 6.96
C ASN A 86 -21.32 16.34 6.45
N LEU A 87 -20.09 16.10 6.93
CA LEU A 87 -18.92 16.79 6.39
C LEU A 87 -18.48 16.22 5.03
N TYR A 88 -18.88 14.98 4.73
CA TYR A 88 -18.46 14.25 3.54
C TYR A 88 -19.65 13.53 2.92
N ASP A 89 -19.70 13.56 1.59
CA ASP A 89 -20.73 12.87 0.83
C ASP A 89 -20.39 11.39 0.62
N TYR A 90 -19.09 11.08 0.58
CA TYR A 90 -18.59 9.73 0.33
C TYR A 90 -17.29 9.49 1.10
N ILE A 91 -17.08 8.24 1.57
CA ILE A 91 -15.84 7.86 2.26
C ILE A 91 -15.24 6.64 1.58
N ILE A 92 -13.94 6.73 1.26
CA ILE A 92 -13.15 5.60 0.81
C ILE A 92 -12.26 5.14 1.97
N PHE A 93 -12.40 3.89 2.33
CA PHE A 93 -11.52 3.21 3.26
C PHE A 93 -10.57 2.33 2.47
N TRP A 94 -9.31 2.66 2.52
CA TRP A 94 -8.27 1.79 2.02
C TRP A 94 -7.70 0.96 3.16
N TRP A 95 -7.59 -0.37 2.98
CA TRP A 95 -6.98 -1.23 3.98
C TRP A 95 -6.39 -2.52 3.39
N TRP A 96 -5.19 -2.89 3.87
CA TRP A 96 -4.51 -4.12 3.49
C TRP A 96 -5.26 -5.39 3.87
N GLU A 97 -5.84 -5.37 5.05
CA GLU A 97 -6.72 -6.36 5.62
C GLU A 97 -7.69 -5.57 6.48
N VAL A 98 -8.87 -5.34 5.98
CA VAL A 98 -9.87 -4.47 6.62
C VAL A 98 -10.21 -4.98 8.01
N ILE A 99 -10.16 -6.30 8.20
CA ILE A 99 -10.42 -6.94 9.47
C ILE A 99 -9.47 -8.15 9.57
N ASP A 100 -8.42 -8.01 10.36
CA ASP A 100 -7.44 -9.05 10.64
C ASP A 100 -7.42 -9.36 12.13
N GLU A 101 -7.60 -10.65 12.47
CA GLU A 101 -7.59 -11.15 13.86
C GLU A 101 -6.25 -10.99 14.57
N SER A 102 -5.15 -10.88 13.82
CA SER A 102 -3.80 -10.76 14.37
C SER A 102 -3.53 -9.39 14.96
N ARG A 103 -4.42 -8.41 14.71
CA ARG A 103 -4.25 -7.02 15.16
C ARG A 103 -5.34 -6.64 16.14
N ASP A 104 -4.95 -5.97 17.22
CA ASP A 104 -5.79 -5.58 18.35
C ASP A 104 -7.15 -4.99 17.93
N PHE A 105 -8.20 -5.81 18.05
CA PHE A 105 -9.57 -5.49 17.66
C PHE A 105 -10.14 -4.29 18.38
N LEU A 106 -9.90 -4.18 19.70
CA LEU A 106 -10.49 -3.12 20.51
C LEU A 106 -10.06 -1.73 20.01
N HIS A 107 -8.84 -1.60 19.49
CA HIS A 107 -8.36 -0.32 18.98
C HIS A 107 -8.77 -0.02 17.53
N ARG A 108 -8.95 -1.03 16.70
CA ARG A 108 -9.15 -0.84 15.25
C ARG A 108 -10.57 -1.19 14.77
N GLY A 109 -11.10 -2.31 15.19
CA GLY A 109 -12.43 -2.76 14.79
C GLY A 109 -13.54 -1.86 15.31
N TRP A 110 -13.50 -1.46 16.59
CA TRP A 110 -14.46 -0.52 17.18
C TRP A 110 -14.39 0.87 16.51
N ASN A 111 -13.19 1.38 16.26
CA ASN A 111 -13.03 2.66 15.57
C ASN A 111 -13.62 2.62 14.17
N LEU A 112 -13.42 1.52 13.44
CA LEU A 112 -14.05 1.31 12.14
C LEU A 112 -15.57 1.20 12.27
N PHE A 113 -16.06 0.34 13.16
CA PHE A 113 -17.49 0.12 13.34
C PHE A 113 -18.23 1.42 13.71
N PHE A 114 -17.72 2.19 14.65
CA PHE A 114 -18.34 3.47 15.03
C PHE A 114 -18.22 4.51 13.92
N GLN A 115 -17.10 4.63 13.27
CA GLN A 115 -16.94 5.52 12.13
C GLN A 115 -17.85 5.10 10.96
N TYR A 116 -17.99 3.80 10.70
CA TYR A 116 -18.86 3.25 9.68
C TYR A 116 -20.35 3.42 9.99
N ARG A 117 -20.78 3.22 11.21
CA ARG A 117 -22.18 3.39 11.60
C ARG A 117 -22.72 4.77 11.23
N TRP A 118 -21.87 5.77 11.18
CA TRP A 118 -22.21 7.14 10.80
C TRP A 118 -22.20 7.36 9.29
N THR A 119 -21.23 6.78 8.61
CA THR A 119 -21.11 6.81 7.16
C THR A 119 -22.20 5.96 6.50
N ILE A 120 -22.49 4.81 7.09
CA ILE A 120 -23.54 3.88 6.66
C ILE A 120 -24.94 4.53 6.68
N LYS A 121 -25.17 5.51 7.54
CA LYS A 121 -26.44 6.22 7.54
C LYS A 121 -26.67 7.04 6.27
N ASN A 122 -25.62 7.41 5.58
CA ASN A 122 -25.65 8.05 4.26
C ASN A 122 -25.36 7.09 3.10
N TRP A 123 -25.10 5.82 3.37
CA TRP A 123 -24.96 4.71 2.42
C TRP A 123 -23.87 4.87 1.35
N LEU A 124 -22.90 5.74 1.55
CA LEU A 124 -21.90 6.06 0.54
C LEU A 124 -20.49 5.80 1.06
N ALA A 125 -20.09 4.53 1.04
CA ALA A 125 -18.74 4.11 1.40
C ALA A 125 -18.20 3.05 0.43
N ALA A 126 -16.90 3.13 0.17
CA ALA A 126 -16.15 2.10 -0.52
C ALA A 126 -15.07 1.49 0.39
N ILE A 127 -14.87 0.19 0.26
CA ILE A 127 -13.72 -0.51 0.80
C ILE A 127 -12.80 -0.84 -0.36
N VAL A 128 -11.51 -0.53 -0.20
CA VAL A 128 -10.49 -0.88 -1.19
C VAL A 128 -9.39 -1.63 -0.48
N GLY A 129 -9.09 -2.86 -0.90
CA GLY A 129 -8.01 -3.64 -0.31
C GLY A 129 -8.28 -5.14 -0.21
N GLY A 130 -7.77 -5.80 0.83
CA GLY A 130 -7.95 -7.22 1.08
C GLY A 130 -8.87 -7.51 2.26
N LEU A 131 -9.51 -8.67 2.25
CA LEU A 131 -10.27 -9.21 3.38
C LEU A 131 -9.55 -10.46 3.91
N GLY A 132 -9.15 -10.42 5.18
CA GLY A 132 -8.58 -11.60 5.84
C GLY A 132 -9.64 -12.65 6.17
N THR A 133 -9.22 -13.91 6.28
CA THR A 133 -10.08 -14.97 6.83
C THR A 133 -10.14 -14.85 8.35
N ASN A 134 -11.33 -14.60 8.89
CA ASN A 134 -11.54 -14.41 10.32
C ASN A 134 -12.15 -15.67 10.95
N LYS A 135 -11.51 -16.23 11.97
CA LYS A 135 -11.98 -17.40 12.71
C LYS A 135 -12.84 -17.04 13.91
N LYS A 136 -12.63 -15.86 14.50
CA LYS A 136 -13.41 -15.39 15.64
C LYS A 136 -14.78 -14.90 15.18
N TRP A 137 -15.84 -15.35 15.82
CA TRP A 137 -17.23 -15.05 15.43
C TRP A 137 -17.52 -13.56 15.31
N TRP A 138 -16.99 -12.73 16.17
CA TRP A 138 -17.24 -11.29 16.19
C TRP A 138 -16.49 -10.52 15.09
N THR A 139 -15.27 -10.96 14.70
CA THR A 139 -14.57 -10.40 13.54
C THR A 139 -15.25 -10.81 12.24
N ALA A 140 -15.70 -12.06 12.14
CA ALA A 140 -16.50 -12.51 11.01
C ALA A 140 -17.83 -11.76 10.91
N PHE A 141 -18.52 -11.54 12.04
CA PHE A 141 -19.74 -10.73 12.07
C PHE A 141 -19.52 -9.30 11.60
N LEU A 142 -18.46 -8.63 12.08
CA LEU A 142 -18.13 -7.28 11.67
C LEU A 142 -17.76 -7.19 10.19
N GLN A 143 -17.00 -8.16 9.69
CA GLN A 143 -16.66 -8.28 8.28
C GLN A 143 -17.91 -8.44 7.40
N ASN A 144 -18.78 -9.38 7.77
CA ASN A 144 -20.05 -9.60 7.07
C ASN A 144 -20.92 -8.34 7.08
N PHE A 145 -20.99 -7.67 8.23
CA PHE A 145 -21.74 -6.42 8.36
C PHE A 145 -21.20 -5.33 7.44
N LEU A 146 -19.88 -5.14 7.40
CA LEU A 146 -19.26 -4.14 6.54
C LEU A 146 -19.46 -4.46 5.07
N VAL A 147 -19.17 -5.70 4.65
CA VAL A 147 -19.35 -6.15 3.26
C VAL A 147 -20.78 -5.94 2.78
N LYS A 148 -21.77 -6.29 3.60
CA LYS A 148 -23.19 -6.12 3.25
C LYS A 148 -23.64 -4.67 3.18
N ASN A 149 -23.01 -3.75 3.90
CA ASN A 149 -23.50 -2.38 4.04
C ASN A 149 -22.73 -1.32 3.23
N VAL A 150 -21.55 -1.59 2.71
CA VAL A 150 -20.86 -0.66 1.82
C VAL A 150 -21.40 -0.73 0.39
N ASN A 151 -21.17 0.33 -0.39
CA ASN A 151 -21.69 0.41 -1.78
C ASN A 151 -20.77 -0.25 -2.78
N ILE A 152 -19.45 -0.17 -2.54
CA ILE A 152 -18.42 -0.63 -3.46
C ILE A 152 -17.33 -1.32 -2.66
N ILE A 153 -16.89 -2.46 -3.16
CA ILE A 153 -15.79 -3.22 -2.57
C ILE A 153 -14.82 -3.57 -3.69
N ILE A 154 -13.66 -2.94 -3.69
CA ILE A 154 -12.61 -3.18 -4.65
C ILE A 154 -11.54 -4.03 -3.98
N LEU A 155 -11.33 -5.23 -4.47
CA LEU A 155 -10.49 -6.25 -3.84
C LEU A 155 -9.25 -6.52 -4.68
N ARG A 156 -8.12 -6.54 -4.01
CA ARG A 156 -6.80 -6.65 -4.61
C ARG A 156 -6.32 -8.09 -4.87
N ASP A 157 -6.96 -9.07 -4.24
CA ASP A 157 -6.57 -10.47 -4.36
C ASP A 157 -7.79 -11.37 -4.54
N GLN A 158 -7.60 -12.47 -5.27
CA GLN A 158 -8.66 -13.40 -5.63
C GLN A 158 -9.32 -14.02 -4.40
N ASN A 159 -8.55 -14.34 -3.35
CA ASN A 159 -9.11 -14.95 -2.14
C ASN A 159 -10.08 -14.01 -1.43
N SER A 160 -9.73 -12.72 -1.34
CA SER A 160 -10.61 -11.69 -0.79
C SER A 160 -11.86 -11.52 -1.63
N PHE A 161 -11.74 -11.58 -2.95
CA PHE A 161 -12.87 -11.49 -3.87
C PHE A 161 -13.84 -12.65 -3.72
N GLU A 162 -13.35 -13.88 -3.73
CA GLU A 162 -14.18 -15.06 -3.53
C GLU A 162 -14.85 -15.09 -2.15
N LEU A 163 -14.13 -14.67 -1.11
CA LEU A 163 -14.70 -14.54 0.22
C LEU A 163 -15.83 -13.50 0.26
N THR A 164 -15.62 -12.37 -0.39
CA THR A 164 -16.63 -11.31 -0.48
C THR A 164 -17.86 -11.77 -1.22
N LYS A 165 -17.71 -12.45 -2.35
CA LYS A 165 -18.84 -13.04 -3.09
C LYS A 165 -19.64 -13.98 -2.22
N LYS A 166 -19.00 -14.93 -1.53
CA LYS A 166 -19.69 -15.84 -0.60
C LYS A 166 -20.48 -15.13 0.50
N ILE A 167 -19.98 -13.99 0.99
CA ILE A 167 -20.70 -13.18 1.99
C ILE A 167 -21.91 -12.49 1.35
N LEU A 168 -21.79 -12.00 0.13
CA LEU A 168 -22.85 -11.30 -0.59
C LEU A 168 -23.93 -12.26 -1.11
N GLU A 169 -23.57 -13.45 -1.56
CA GLU A 169 -24.50 -14.53 -1.93
C GLU A 169 -25.45 -14.90 -0.76
N GLN A 170 -24.95 -14.83 0.47
CA GLN A 170 -25.74 -15.04 1.68
C GLN A 170 -26.62 -13.84 2.08
N ASP A 171 -26.51 -12.73 1.32
CA ASP A 171 -27.36 -11.55 1.53
C ASP A 171 -28.65 -11.70 0.74
N TRP A 172 -29.77 -11.50 1.40
CA TRP A 172 -31.10 -11.58 0.78
C TRP A 172 -31.30 -10.63 -0.42
N GLN A 173 -30.45 -9.61 -0.55
CA GLN A 173 -30.48 -8.63 -1.64
C GLN A 173 -29.63 -9.04 -2.84
N ASN A 174 -28.86 -10.12 -2.73
CA ASN A 174 -27.95 -10.64 -3.77
C ASN A 174 -27.20 -9.53 -4.54
N ARG A 175 -26.36 -8.77 -3.82
CA ARG A 175 -25.68 -7.57 -4.35
C ARG A 175 -24.23 -7.86 -4.72
N GLU A 176 -23.99 -8.96 -5.43
CA GLU A 176 -22.65 -9.37 -5.85
C GLU A 176 -21.94 -8.34 -6.74
N GLU A 177 -22.72 -7.52 -7.47
CA GLU A 177 -22.23 -6.43 -8.31
C GLU A 177 -21.46 -5.34 -7.54
N LYS A 178 -21.53 -5.33 -6.22
CA LYS A 178 -20.74 -4.44 -5.37
C LYS A 178 -19.28 -4.84 -5.27
N ALA A 179 -18.97 -6.10 -5.47
CA ALA A 179 -17.62 -6.63 -5.38
C ALA A 179 -16.93 -6.55 -6.75
N GLU A 180 -15.87 -5.80 -6.80
CA GLU A 180 -15.01 -5.68 -7.96
C GLU A 180 -13.66 -6.27 -7.62
N TYR A 181 -13.16 -7.11 -8.52
CA TYR A 181 -11.81 -7.57 -8.47
C TYR A 181 -10.96 -6.62 -9.30
N ASP A 182 -10.19 -5.83 -8.63
CA ASP A 182 -9.25 -4.93 -9.25
C ASP A 182 -7.90 -5.15 -8.56
N TRP A 183 -6.95 -5.50 -9.34
CA TRP A 183 -5.61 -5.78 -8.91
C TRP A 183 -5.06 -4.66 -8.02
N ASP A 184 -3.95 -4.94 -7.36
CA ASP A 184 -3.27 -3.94 -6.56
C ASP A 184 -3.24 -2.60 -7.31
N LEU A 185 -3.89 -1.61 -6.73
CA LEU A 185 -4.04 -0.26 -7.31
C LEU A 185 -2.75 0.36 -7.84
N THR A 186 -1.62 -0.13 -7.35
CA THR A 186 -0.30 0.38 -7.76
C THR A 186 0.14 -0.13 -9.13
N LEU A 187 -0.49 -1.19 -9.67
CA LEU A 187 -0.07 -1.76 -10.95
C LEU A 187 -0.16 -0.78 -12.10
N SER A 188 -1.28 -0.09 -12.24
CA SER A 188 -1.45 0.91 -13.30
C SER A 188 -0.35 1.97 -13.25
N LEU A 189 0.00 2.44 -12.04
CA LEU A 189 1.08 3.39 -11.84
C LEU A 189 2.46 2.80 -12.21
N LEU A 190 2.68 1.53 -11.92
CA LEU A 190 3.92 0.84 -12.29
C LEU A 190 4.00 0.61 -13.80
N GLU A 191 2.88 0.31 -14.46
CA GLU A 191 2.79 0.16 -15.92
C GLU A 191 3.12 1.46 -16.62
N GLU A 192 2.45 2.56 -16.29
CA GLU A 192 2.74 3.90 -16.80
C GLU A 192 4.23 4.26 -16.59
N THR A 193 4.76 3.99 -15.41
CA THR A 193 6.18 4.26 -15.10
C THR A 193 7.11 3.43 -15.98
N LYS A 194 6.79 2.16 -16.20
CA LYS A 194 7.57 1.24 -17.04
C LYS A 194 7.57 1.71 -18.51
N GLU A 195 6.43 2.15 -19.02
CA GLU A 195 6.30 2.70 -20.37
C GLU A 195 7.19 3.92 -20.54
N ILE A 196 7.11 4.91 -19.64
CA ILE A 196 7.96 6.11 -19.63
C ILE A 196 9.44 5.73 -19.65
N PHE A 197 9.89 4.78 -18.82
CA PHE A 197 11.29 4.38 -18.75
C PHE A 197 11.76 3.67 -20.02
N THR A 198 10.87 2.98 -20.70
CA THR A 198 11.14 2.27 -21.95
C THR A 198 11.16 3.24 -23.14
N GLU A 199 10.20 4.13 -23.25
CA GLU A 199 10.08 5.11 -24.34
C GLU A 199 11.20 6.14 -24.35
N GLU A 200 11.54 6.68 -23.18
CA GLU A 200 12.63 7.65 -23.05
C GLU A 200 14.02 7.03 -23.26
N LYS A 201 14.11 5.71 -23.47
CA LYS A 201 15.39 4.96 -23.57
C LYS A 201 16.38 5.35 -22.46
N ILE A 202 15.84 5.55 -21.27
CA ILE A 202 16.61 5.97 -20.11
C ILE A 202 17.66 4.90 -19.82
N LYS A 203 18.93 5.32 -19.77
CA LYS A 203 20.03 4.45 -19.37
C LYS A 203 20.37 4.67 -17.88
N SER A 204 20.71 3.59 -17.20
CA SER A 204 21.30 3.73 -15.88
C SER A 204 22.59 4.57 -15.97
N LYS A 205 22.70 5.55 -15.09
CA LYS A 205 23.96 6.32 -14.92
C LYS A 205 24.90 5.68 -13.88
N ARG A 206 24.45 4.58 -13.27
CA ARG A 206 25.19 3.84 -12.23
C ARG A 206 25.82 2.58 -12.83
N ASP A 207 26.90 2.16 -12.24
CA ASP A 207 27.44 0.82 -12.45
C ASP A 207 26.39 -0.24 -12.12
N PRO A 208 26.50 -1.46 -12.65
CA PRO A 208 25.57 -2.54 -12.33
C PRO A 208 25.45 -2.76 -10.83
N TYR A 209 24.22 -2.87 -10.31
CA TYR A 209 23.96 -2.98 -8.87
C TYR A 209 22.81 -3.94 -8.56
N TYR A 210 22.77 -4.34 -7.29
CA TYR A 210 21.63 -5.02 -6.72
C TYR A 210 21.09 -4.26 -5.51
N LEU A 211 19.79 -4.45 -5.25
CA LEU A 211 19.11 -3.82 -4.13
C LEU A 211 19.06 -4.78 -2.95
N VAL A 212 19.30 -4.27 -1.75
CA VAL A 212 19.22 -5.05 -0.53
C VAL A 212 18.40 -4.33 0.53
N ASN A 213 17.56 -5.10 1.23
CA ASN A 213 16.88 -4.65 2.43
C ASN A 213 16.69 -5.82 3.38
N TYR A 214 16.80 -5.52 4.66
CA TYR A 214 16.59 -6.47 5.73
C TYR A 214 15.48 -6.00 6.66
N SER A 215 14.71 -6.92 7.20
CA SER A 215 13.64 -6.65 8.15
C SER A 215 13.80 -7.53 9.40
N PRO A 216 13.47 -7.03 10.60
CA PRO A 216 13.52 -7.80 11.83
C PRO A 216 12.59 -9.01 11.86
N LEU A 217 11.67 -9.12 10.89
CA LEU A 217 10.81 -10.29 10.69
C LEU A 217 11.58 -11.52 10.20
N CYS A 218 12.81 -11.31 9.72
CA CYS A 218 13.67 -12.37 9.21
C CYS A 218 14.56 -12.93 10.31
N ASN A 219 14.93 -14.20 10.17
CA ASN A 219 16.04 -14.75 10.95
C ASN A 219 17.36 -14.07 10.52
N LYS A 220 17.96 -13.27 11.42
CA LYS A 220 19.15 -12.45 11.13
C LYS A 220 20.29 -13.29 10.58
N GLU A 221 20.66 -14.37 11.26
CA GLU A 221 21.79 -15.22 10.90
C GLU A 221 21.62 -15.86 9.52
N LYS A 222 20.45 -16.45 9.27
CA LYS A 222 20.10 -17.07 7.99
C LYS A 222 20.13 -16.04 6.86
N SER A 223 19.55 -14.86 7.10
CA SER A 223 19.49 -13.78 6.11
C SER A 223 20.89 -13.26 5.78
N PHE A 224 21.72 -13.03 6.78
CA PHE A 224 23.07 -12.53 6.58
C PHE A 224 23.97 -13.53 5.85
N LYS A 225 23.80 -14.83 6.14
CA LYS A 225 24.49 -15.89 5.38
C LYS A 225 24.11 -15.88 3.90
N LEU A 226 22.81 -15.70 3.60
CA LEU A 226 22.33 -15.61 2.21
C LEU A 226 22.86 -14.36 1.51
N ILE A 227 22.80 -13.19 2.16
CA ILE A 227 23.29 -11.93 1.61
C ILE A 227 24.80 -12.02 1.32
N ARG A 228 25.61 -12.54 2.24
CA ARG A 228 27.07 -12.74 2.02
C ARG A 228 27.32 -13.67 0.86
N LYS A 229 26.67 -14.84 0.84
CA LYS A 229 26.81 -15.81 -0.25
C LYS A 229 26.50 -15.20 -1.61
N PHE A 230 25.46 -14.38 -1.69
CA PHE A 230 25.11 -13.67 -2.92
C PHE A 230 26.18 -12.65 -3.31
N ALA A 231 26.63 -11.82 -2.37
CA ALA A 231 27.66 -10.82 -2.61
C ALA A 231 28.97 -11.45 -3.09
N ASP A 232 29.37 -12.57 -2.51
CA ASP A 232 30.59 -13.31 -2.90
C ASP A 232 30.52 -13.84 -4.34
N SER A 233 29.30 -14.17 -4.81
CA SER A 233 29.06 -14.67 -6.18
C SER A 233 28.87 -13.54 -7.20
N HIS A 234 28.61 -12.31 -6.77
CA HIS A 234 28.27 -11.16 -7.64
C HIS A 234 29.11 -9.93 -7.27
N LYS A 235 30.45 -10.11 -7.24
CA LYS A 235 31.39 -9.06 -6.88
C LYS A 235 31.47 -7.89 -7.87
N ASP A 236 30.92 -8.09 -9.06
CA ASP A 236 30.77 -7.11 -10.11
C ASP A 236 29.56 -6.18 -9.91
N LEU A 237 28.71 -6.47 -8.93
CA LEU A 237 27.53 -5.68 -8.64
C LEU A 237 27.69 -4.86 -7.35
N GLN A 238 27.39 -3.56 -7.43
CA GLN A 238 27.38 -2.66 -6.28
C GLN A 238 26.15 -2.92 -5.40
N PRO A 239 26.29 -3.20 -4.08
CA PRO A 239 25.16 -3.28 -3.18
C PRO A 239 24.59 -1.90 -2.85
N ILE A 240 23.26 -1.75 -2.95
CA ILE A 240 22.55 -0.54 -2.56
C ILE A 240 21.44 -0.90 -1.56
N TYR A 241 21.55 -0.37 -0.35
CA TYR A 241 20.53 -0.53 0.67
C TYR A 241 19.42 0.50 0.50
N ILE A 242 18.17 0.06 0.49
CA ILE A 242 17.00 0.94 0.47
C ILE A 242 16.25 0.83 1.79
N ALA A 243 16.11 1.94 2.50
CA ALA A 243 15.21 2.05 3.62
C ALA A 243 13.78 2.34 3.11
N CYS A 244 12.88 1.40 3.28
CA CYS A 244 11.49 1.49 2.80
C CYS A 244 10.58 2.17 3.78
N ASN A 245 10.81 1.92 5.05
CA ASN A 245 10.27 2.65 6.18
C ASN A 245 11.45 3.27 6.92
N LYS A 246 11.62 4.59 6.80
CA LYS A 246 12.80 5.27 7.36
C LYS A 246 13.02 4.94 8.84
N SER A 247 11.96 4.93 9.63
CA SER A 247 12.07 4.73 11.09
C SER A 247 12.47 3.32 11.50
N GLU A 248 12.16 2.32 10.67
CA GLU A 248 12.44 0.91 10.97
C GLU A 248 13.70 0.41 10.26
N ASP A 249 13.83 0.71 8.98
CA ASP A 249 14.83 0.08 8.13
C ASP A 249 16.23 0.72 8.25
N GLU A 250 16.31 2.02 8.54
CA GLU A 250 17.61 2.68 8.75
C GLU A 250 18.41 2.09 9.93
N LYS A 251 17.71 1.56 10.92
CA LYS A 251 18.33 0.90 12.07
C LYS A 251 19.17 -0.31 11.65
N PHE A 252 18.75 -0.98 10.60
CA PHE A 252 19.40 -2.21 10.12
C PHE A 252 20.48 -1.95 9.08
N PHE A 253 20.61 -0.71 8.61
CA PHE A 253 21.69 -0.38 7.66
C PHE A 253 23.08 -0.64 8.23
N LYS A 254 23.31 -0.33 9.49
CA LYS A 254 24.59 -0.64 10.17
C LYS A 254 24.90 -2.13 10.16
N ASP A 255 23.92 -2.96 10.48
CA ASP A 255 24.04 -4.41 10.42
C ASP A 255 24.40 -4.90 9.00
N ILE A 256 23.82 -4.27 7.98
CA ILE A 256 24.13 -4.58 6.58
C ILE A 256 25.54 -4.12 6.20
N GLN A 257 25.99 -2.95 6.67
CA GLN A 257 27.37 -2.47 6.42
C GLN A 257 28.42 -3.37 7.06
N GLU A 258 28.14 -4.03 8.17
CA GLU A 258 29.06 -5.01 8.78
C GLU A 258 29.32 -6.22 7.87
N ILE A 259 28.36 -6.59 7.04
CA ILE A 259 28.48 -7.74 6.10
C ILE A 259 28.77 -7.32 4.67
N LEU A 260 28.46 -6.09 4.31
CA LEU A 260 28.67 -5.46 3.00
C LEU A 260 29.32 -4.07 3.20
N PRO A 261 30.63 -3.98 3.46
CA PRO A 261 31.28 -2.70 3.78
C PRO A 261 31.14 -1.63 2.69
N ASN A 262 31.02 -2.04 1.43
CA ASN A 262 30.87 -1.14 0.28
C ASN A 262 29.39 -0.84 -0.04
N CYS A 263 28.44 -1.19 0.84
CA CYS A 263 27.03 -0.96 0.61
C CYS A 263 26.70 0.54 0.69
N GLU A 264 26.13 1.09 -0.37
CA GLU A 264 25.60 2.45 -0.39
C GLU A 264 24.20 2.48 0.23
N ILE A 265 23.85 3.59 0.89
CA ILE A 265 22.46 3.83 1.30
C ILE A 265 21.77 4.73 0.28
N PHE A 266 20.59 4.33 -0.15
CA PHE A 266 19.68 5.19 -0.92
C PHE A 266 18.63 5.80 0.02
N ASP A 267 18.76 7.09 0.27
CA ASP A 267 17.78 7.82 1.09
C ASP A 267 16.52 8.13 0.28
N ARG A 268 15.57 7.23 0.34
CA ARG A 268 14.26 7.36 -0.31
C ARG A 268 13.50 8.63 0.12
N THR A 269 13.75 9.15 1.32
CA THR A 269 13.03 10.34 1.82
C THR A 269 13.42 11.61 1.09
N GLN A 270 14.64 11.64 0.54
CA GLN A 270 15.14 12.75 -0.28
C GLN A 270 14.83 12.54 -1.77
N ALA A 271 14.80 11.30 -2.21
CA ALA A 271 14.51 10.93 -3.59
C ALA A 271 13.03 11.13 -3.92
N ASN A 272 12.74 11.34 -5.20
CA ASN A 272 11.36 11.29 -5.67
C ASN A 272 10.91 9.85 -5.97
N ILE A 273 9.60 9.65 -6.18
CA ILE A 273 9.04 8.33 -6.47
C ILE A 273 9.62 7.78 -7.77
N ALA A 274 9.71 8.61 -8.82
CA ALA A 274 10.28 8.19 -10.10
C ALA A 274 11.75 7.78 -9.97
N GLU A 275 12.57 8.51 -9.21
CA GLU A 275 13.96 8.11 -8.90
C GLU A 275 14.02 6.79 -8.15
N THR A 276 13.11 6.58 -7.20
CA THR A 276 12.99 5.33 -6.47
C THR A 276 12.61 4.18 -7.40
N LEU A 277 11.59 4.36 -8.24
CA LEU A 277 11.16 3.34 -9.20
C LEU A 277 12.24 3.09 -10.28
N LYS A 278 12.95 4.13 -10.74
CA LYS A 278 14.14 3.96 -11.62
C LYS A 278 15.19 3.06 -10.97
N LEU A 279 15.41 3.22 -9.68
CA LEU A 279 16.38 2.37 -8.97
C LEU A 279 15.95 0.89 -9.00
N PHE A 280 14.67 0.58 -8.86
CA PHE A 280 14.16 -0.79 -9.04
C PHE A 280 14.23 -1.27 -10.48
N TYR A 281 13.87 -0.41 -11.43
CA TYR A 281 13.83 -0.75 -12.86
C TYR A 281 15.22 -1.11 -13.42
N PHE A 282 16.28 -0.44 -12.98
CA PHE A 282 17.65 -0.69 -13.45
C PHE A 282 18.44 -1.68 -12.60
N ALA A 283 17.93 -2.09 -11.44
CA ALA A 283 18.57 -3.12 -10.63
C ALA A 283 18.72 -4.43 -11.42
N LYS A 284 19.83 -5.13 -11.22
CA LYS A 284 20.01 -6.49 -11.75
C LYS A 284 19.31 -7.52 -10.89
N TRP A 285 19.38 -7.34 -9.56
CA TRP A 285 18.85 -8.24 -8.55
C TRP A 285 18.27 -7.48 -7.37
N GLY A 286 17.43 -8.18 -6.62
CA GLY A 286 16.96 -7.73 -5.32
C GLY A 286 17.08 -8.83 -4.25
N ILE A 287 17.46 -8.44 -3.03
CA ILE A 287 17.50 -9.33 -1.85
C ILE A 287 16.58 -8.71 -0.80
N TRP A 288 15.45 -9.34 -0.53
CA TRP A 288 14.40 -8.64 0.18
C TRP A 288 13.53 -9.48 1.12
N ALA A 289 13.02 -8.80 2.17
CA ALA A 289 12.17 -9.39 3.19
C ALA A 289 10.69 -8.97 3.09
N ARG A 290 10.38 -7.85 2.44
CA ARG A 290 9.04 -7.26 2.43
C ARG A 290 8.33 -7.48 1.10
N LEU A 291 7.07 -7.89 1.15
CA LEU A 291 6.25 -8.24 0.00
C LEU A 291 6.30 -7.19 -1.13
N HIS A 292 6.05 -5.92 -0.82
CA HIS A 292 5.85 -4.88 -1.84
C HIS A 292 7.07 -4.63 -2.73
N PHE A 293 8.24 -4.82 -2.18
CA PHE A 293 9.48 -4.65 -2.93
C PHE A 293 9.78 -5.84 -3.83
N LEU A 294 9.48 -7.03 -3.34
CA LEU A 294 9.49 -8.23 -4.19
C LEU A 294 8.50 -8.08 -5.34
N TYR A 295 7.34 -7.49 -5.06
CA TYR A 295 6.32 -7.21 -6.04
C TYR A 295 6.80 -6.23 -7.13
N ILE A 296 7.42 -5.10 -6.75
CA ILE A 296 7.99 -4.14 -7.71
C ILE A 296 9.13 -4.78 -8.52
N LEU A 297 10.03 -5.52 -7.88
CA LEU A 297 11.11 -6.22 -8.57
C LEU A 297 10.56 -7.21 -9.61
N LYS A 298 9.59 -8.03 -9.20
CA LYS A 298 8.95 -9.00 -10.07
C LYS A 298 8.22 -8.32 -11.23
N PHE A 299 7.49 -7.26 -10.95
CA PHE A 299 6.79 -6.47 -11.97
C PHE A 299 7.75 -5.95 -13.05
N PHE A 300 8.93 -5.47 -12.66
CA PHE A 300 9.97 -5.05 -13.59
C PHE A 300 10.80 -6.21 -14.16
N GLY A 301 10.42 -7.46 -13.94
CA GLY A 301 11.11 -8.64 -14.46
C GLY A 301 12.51 -8.85 -13.87
N LYS A 302 12.72 -8.45 -12.61
CA LYS A 302 14.01 -8.60 -11.93
C LYS A 302 14.04 -9.88 -11.12
N GLU A 303 15.21 -10.51 -11.10
CA GLU A 303 15.45 -11.64 -10.23
C GLU A 303 15.61 -11.19 -8.77
N PHE A 304 15.22 -12.03 -7.83
CA PHE A 304 15.31 -11.68 -6.42
C PHE A 304 15.49 -12.89 -5.49
N ILE A 305 16.05 -12.62 -4.32
CA ILE A 305 16.14 -13.56 -3.21
C ILE A 305 15.19 -13.09 -2.11
N GLN A 306 14.27 -13.96 -1.74
CA GLN A 306 13.35 -13.71 -0.65
C GLN A 306 13.98 -14.11 0.69
N LEU A 307 14.09 -13.17 1.63
CA LEU A 307 14.66 -13.41 2.96
C LEU A 307 13.64 -13.92 3.98
N HIS A 308 12.37 -13.64 3.77
CA HIS A 308 11.29 -14.05 4.67
C HIS A 308 10.22 -14.80 3.88
N ASP A 309 10.03 -16.07 4.24
CA ASP A 309 9.00 -16.89 3.64
C ASP A 309 7.68 -16.71 4.40
N SER A 310 6.66 -16.21 3.70
CA SER A 310 5.30 -16.13 4.22
C SER A 310 4.30 -16.53 3.15
N HIS A 311 3.25 -17.19 3.54
CA HIS A 311 2.14 -17.59 2.65
C HIS A 311 1.59 -16.37 1.87
N LYS A 312 1.51 -15.21 2.52
CA LYS A 312 1.07 -13.97 1.91
C LYS A 312 1.96 -13.53 0.74
N ILE A 313 3.28 -13.66 0.89
CA ILE A 313 4.21 -13.32 -0.20
C ILE A 313 4.02 -14.28 -1.37
N GLN A 314 3.93 -15.58 -1.09
CA GLN A 314 3.77 -16.58 -2.14
C GLN A 314 2.48 -16.40 -2.93
N VAL A 315 1.34 -16.19 -2.27
CA VAL A 315 0.05 -15.94 -2.93
C VAL A 315 0.11 -14.69 -3.82
N ASN A 316 0.55 -13.56 -3.27
CA ASN A 316 0.57 -12.31 -4.05
C ASN A 316 1.56 -12.34 -5.22
N LEU A 317 2.68 -13.04 -5.09
CA LEU A 317 3.62 -13.20 -6.19
C LEU A 317 3.11 -14.17 -7.27
N SER A 318 2.37 -15.23 -6.89
CA SER A 318 1.73 -16.13 -7.86
C SER A 318 0.60 -15.45 -8.63
N ASP A 319 -0.16 -14.61 -7.95
CA ASP A 319 -1.20 -13.81 -8.59
C ASP A 319 -0.62 -12.89 -9.65
N LEU A 320 0.53 -12.25 -9.41
CA LEU A 320 1.22 -11.43 -10.40
C LEU A 320 1.66 -12.22 -11.63
N ASP A 321 2.09 -13.49 -11.48
CA ASP A 321 2.46 -14.36 -12.61
C ASP A 321 1.27 -14.68 -13.54
N SER A 322 0.09 -14.82 -12.95
CA SER A 322 -1.13 -15.11 -13.70
C SER A 322 -1.61 -13.94 -14.57
N GLN A 323 -1.16 -12.72 -14.25
CA GLN A 323 -1.55 -11.48 -14.93
C GLN A 323 -0.63 -11.05 -16.05
N GLN A 324 0.64 -11.40 -15.93
CA GLN A 324 1.64 -11.05 -16.94
C GLN A 324 1.64 -12.04 -18.14
N LYS A 325 0.80 -13.05 -18.10
CA LYS A 325 0.51 -13.99 -19.19
C LYS A 325 -0.68 -13.55 -20.01
#